data_b93c5c726b41880f2f3c63e41f98fae0
#
_entry.id   b93c5c726b41880f2f3c63e41f98fae0
#
_cell.length_a   1.000
_cell.length_b   1.000
_cell.length_c   1.000
_cell.angle_alpha   90.00
_cell.angle_beta   90.00
_cell.angle_gamma   90.00
#
_symmetry.space_group_name_H-M   'P 1'
#
loop_
_entity.id
_entity.type
_entity.pdbx_description
1 polymer ?
#
loop_
_entity_poly.entity_id
_entity_poly.type
_entity_poly.pdbx_seq_one_letter_code
_entity_poly.pdbx_strand_id
1 'polypeptide(L)'
;VTAPPLIAPATPADAGEILTVQRAAYLTEAQRYADPFLPPLTETLDEVRAAVAGPQTVLTARLGNRLVGSVRIRVEGDIAHVGRLSVAPDQQGRGIGGRLLRAVEAVVAARVCRFALFTGADSADNLRLYQRHGYRVVGHDSDPNGVRLALLEKPVPLRC
;
A
#
# COMPACT_ATOMS: atom_id res chain seq x y z
N VAL A 1 -3.17 -27.11 -2.04
CA VAL A 1 -2.90 -25.99 -1.14
C VAL A 1 -1.87 -25.08 -1.78
N THR A 2 -2.23 -23.85 -2.01
CA THR A 2 -1.34 -22.85 -2.59
C THR A 2 -0.35 -22.40 -1.53
N ALA A 3 0.96 -22.39 -1.86
CA ALA A 3 1.97 -21.86 -0.97
C ALA A 3 1.70 -20.36 -0.68
N PRO A 4 1.97 -19.87 0.54
CA PRO A 4 1.84 -18.46 0.85
C PRO A 4 2.87 -17.66 0.04
N PRO A 5 2.59 -16.38 -0.25
CA PRO A 5 3.56 -15.52 -0.93
C PRO A 5 4.79 -15.30 -0.05
N LEU A 6 5.95 -15.21 -0.69
CA LEU A 6 7.17 -14.78 -0.02
C LEU A 6 7.20 -13.25 0.03
N ILE A 7 7.28 -12.70 1.23
CA ILE A 7 7.37 -11.26 1.44
C ILE A 7 8.80 -10.91 1.81
N ALA A 8 9.37 -9.94 1.10
CA ALA A 8 10.75 -9.54 1.26
C ALA A 8 10.94 -8.06 0.92
N PRO A 9 12.01 -7.41 1.42
CA PRO A 9 12.37 -6.06 0.98
C PRO A 9 12.60 -6.01 -0.53
N ALA A 10 12.11 -4.95 -1.15
CA ALA A 10 12.32 -4.72 -2.57
C ALA A 10 13.79 -4.40 -2.86
N THR A 11 14.26 -4.81 -4.02
CA THR A 11 15.55 -4.40 -4.57
C THR A 11 15.32 -3.53 -5.82
N PRO A 12 16.31 -2.74 -6.26
CA PRO A 12 16.15 -1.93 -7.47
C PRO A 12 15.74 -2.74 -8.71
N ALA A 13 16.15 -4.01 -8.78
CA ALA A 13 15.77 -4.91 -9.87
C ALA A 13 14.26 -5.21 -9.88
N ASP A 14 13.55 -5.03 -8.78
CA ASP A 14 12.12 -5.29 -8.67
C ASP A 14 11.25 -4.14 -9.20
N ALA A 15 11.84 -2.96 -9.45
CA ALA A 15 11.09 -1.75 -9.74
C ALA A 15 10.15 -1.87 -10.94
N GLY A 16 10.57 -2.55 -11.99
CA GLY A 16 9.73 -2.76 -13.18
C GLY A 16 8.49 -3.59 -12.90
N GLU A 17 8.65 -4.71 -12.19
CA GLU A 17 7.53 -5.54 -11.80
C GLU A 17 6.61 -4.83 -10.79
N ILE A 18 7.18 -4.08 -9.85
CA ILE A 18 6.41 -3.27 -8.90
C ILE A 18 5.50 -2.30 -9.65
N LEU A 19 6.06 -1.55 -10.59
CA LEU A 19 5.29 -0.57 -11.38
C LEU A 19 4.18 -1.23 -12.19
N THR A 20 4.47 -2.36 -12.81
CA THR A 20 3.48 -3.10 -13.60
C THR A 20 2.29 -3.56 -12.75
N VAL A 21 2.57 -4.16 -11.60
CA VAL A 21 1.53 -4.62 -10.67
C VAL A 21 0.76 -3.44 -10.08
N GLN A 22 1.45 -2.37 -9.72
CA GLN A 22 0.84 -1.14 -9.19
C GLN A 22 -0.16 -0.55 -10.18
N ARG A 23 0.24 -0.36 -11.43
CA ARG A 23 -0.66 0.18 -12.46
C ARG A 23 -1.87 -0.70 -12.69
N ALA A 24 -1.68 -2.01 -12.77
CA ALA A 24 -2.78 -2.95 -12.93
C ALA A 24 -3.74 -2.90 -11.74
N ALA A 25 -3.21 -2.85 -10.53
CA ALA A 25 -4.02 -2.84 -9.31
C ALA A 25 -4.84 -1.56 -9.14
N TYR A 26 -4.27 -0.40 -9.50
CA TYR A 26 -4.95 0.89 -9.35
C TYR A 26 -5.90 1.25 -10.49
N LEU A 27 -5.99 0.42 -11.54
CA LEU A 27 -6.92 0.66 -12.63
C LEU A 27 -8.37 0.71 -12.15
N THR A 28 -8.76 -0.17 -11.23
CA THR A 28 -10.11 -0.18 -10.65
C THR A 28 -10.44 1.15 -9.96
N GLU A 29 -9.49 1.70 -9.20
CA GLU A 29 -9.65 2.99 -8.55
C GLU A 29 -9.79 4.12 -9.58
N ALA A 30 -8.96 4.11 -10.62
CA ALA A 30 -9.03 5.08 -11.70
C ALA A 30 -10.41 5.07 -12.37
N GLN A 31 -10.96 3.90 -12.62
CA GLN A 31 -12.29 3.75 -13.21
C GLN A 31 -13.39 4.22 -12.26
N ARG A 32 -13.28 3.89 -10.97
CA ARG A 32 -14.28 4.29 -9.95
C ARG A 32 -14.37 5.80 -9.82
N TYR A 33 -13.24 6.50 -9.83
CA TYR A 33 -13.18 7.94 -9.63
C TYR A 33 -13.07 8.72 -10.93
N ALA A 34 -13.11 8.06 -12.08
CA ALA A 34 -12.94 8.67 -13.41
C ALA A 34 -11.69 9.55 -13.49
N ASP A 35 -10.60 9.09 -12.85
CA ASP A 35 -9.34 9.81 -12.77
C ASP A 35 -8.19 8.93 -13.26
N PRO A 36 -7.76 9.06 -14.53
CA PRO A 36 -6.64 8.29 -15.04
C PRO A 36 -5.27 8.79 -14.56
N PHE A 37 -5.25 9.89 -13.81
CA PHE A 37 -4.03 10.54 -13.34
C PHE A 37 -3.78 10.35 -11.85
N LEU A 38 -4.36 9.33 -11.24
CA LEU A 38 -4.02 8.97 -9.86
C LEU A 38 -2.51 8.76 -9.73
N PRO A 39 -1.87 9.26 -8.64
CA PRO A 39 -0.41 9.18 -8.50
C PRO A 39 0.18 7.78 -8.73
N PRO A 40 -0.42 6.68 -8.27
CA PRO A 40 0.10 5.35 -8.57
C PRO A 40 0.14 4.99 -10.06
N LEU A 41 -0.67 5.65 -10.89
CA LEU A 41 -0.72 5.40 -12.33
C LEU A 41 0.26 6.28 -13.11
N THR A 42 0.60 7.44 -12.58
CA THR A 42 1.49 8.40 -13.24
C THR A 42 2.95 8.28 -12.78
N GLU A 43 3.19 7.57 -11.70
CA GLU A 43 4.54 7.32 -11.20
C GLU A 43 5.38 6.65 -12.28
N THR A 44 6.60 7.15 -12.50
CA THR A 44 7.52 6.61 -13.50
C THR A 44 8.36 5.48 -12.93
N LEU A 45 9.01 4.73 -13.83
CA LEU A 45 9.94 3.68 -13.42
C LEU A 45 11.11 4.25 -12.59
N ASP A 46 11.64 5.42 -12.98
CA ASP A 46 12.73 6.06 -12.23
C ASP A 46 12.27 6.49 -10.84
N GLU A 47 11.04 6.97 -10.71
CA GLU A 47 10.47 7.32 -9.40
C GLU A 47 10.29 6.08 -8.51
N VAL A 48 9.87 4.95 -9.06
CA VAL A 48 9.78 3.69 -8.31
C VAL A 48 11.17 3.22 -7.87
N ARG A 49 12.16 3.30 -8.75
CA ARG A 49 13.56 2.99 -8.40
C ARG A 49 14.06 3.86 -7.27
N ALA A 50 13.79 5.16 -7.33
CA ALA A 50 14.15 6.11 -6.28
C ALA A 50 13.46 5.77 -4.95
N ALA A 51 12.21 5.37 -4.98
CA ALA A 51 11.48 4.96 -3.77
C ALA A 51 12.11 3.73 -3.13
N VAL A 52 12.49 2.73 -3.94
CA VAL A 52 13.14 1.51 -3.44
C VAL A 52 14.52 1.81 -2.85
N ALA A 53 15.28 2.72 -3.46
CA ALA A 53 16.60 3.12 -2.99
C ALA A 53 16.58 4.10 -1.83
N GLY A 54 15.43 4.73 -1.57
CA GLY A 54 15.29 5.79 -0.57
C GLY A 54 15.12 5.29 0.85
N PRO A 55 14.84 6.22 1.79
CA PRO A 55 14.75 5.89 3.23
C PRO A 55 13.46 5.16 3.61
N GLN A 56 12.44 5.18 2.77
CA GLN A 56 11.21 4.44 3.05
C GLN A 56 11.39 2.94 2.84
N THR A 57 10.57 2.15 3.51
CA THR A 57 10.57 0.70 3.33
C THR A 57 9.60 0.33 2.19
N VAL A 58 10.07 -0.48 1.27
CA VAL A 58 9.24 -1.07 0.20
C VAL A 58 9.35 -2.58 0.31
N LEU A 59 8.21 -3.26 0.45
CA LEU A 59 8.15 -4.72 0.49
C LEU A 59 7.48 -5.26 -0.76
N THR A 60 7.89 -6.45 -1.18
CA THR A 60 7.28 -7.18 -2.29
C THR A 60 6.70 -8.49 -1.81
N ALA A 61 5.70 -8.99 -2.54
CA ALA A 61 5.17 -10.34 -2.37
C ALA A 61 5.35 -11.11 -3.68
N ARG A 62 5.92 -12.32 -3.60
CA ARG A 62 6.15 -13.19 -4.75
C ARG A 62 5.48 -14.55 -4.57
N LEU A 63 4.92 -15.04 -5.66
CA LEU A 63 4.51 -16.43 -5.81
C LEU A 63 5.47 -17.07 -6.82
N GLY A 64 6.39 -17.92 -6.33
CA GLY A 64 7.49 -18.38 -7.16
C GLY A 64 8.33 -17.21 -7.67
N ASN A 65 8.52 -17.13 -8.96
CA ASN A 65 9.30 -16.06 -9.58
C ASN A 65 8.48 -14.81 -9.93
N ARG A 66 7.16 -14.84 -9.70
CA ARG A 66 6.27 -13.75 -10.08
C ARG A 66 6.03 -12.80 -8.92
N LEU A 67 6.32 -11.51 -9.12
CA LEU A 67 5.92 -10.46 -8.18
C LEU A 67 4.41 -10.25 -8.32
N VAL A 68 3.68 -10.36 -7.21
CA VAL A 68 2.21 -10.27 -7.20
C VAL A 68 1.70 -9.15 -6.30
N GLY A 69 2.57 -8.47 -5.58
CA GLY A 69 2.16 -7.35 -4.74
C GLY A 69 3.32 -6.56 -4.21
N SER A 70 3.02 -5.37 -3.70
CA SER A 70 3.99 -4.49 -3.04
C SER A 70 3.27 -3.52 -2.12
N VAL A 71 4.04 -2.91 -1.22
CA VAL A 71 3.56 -1.89 -0.27
C VAL A 71 4.73 -1.02 0.15
N ARG A 72 4.45 0.22 0.52
CA ARG A 72 5.45 1.15 1.06
C ARG A 72 5.03 1.65 2.44
N ILE A 73 6.02 1.99 3.26
CA ILE A 73 5.78 2.68 4.51
C ILE A 73 6.88 3.72 4.73
N ARG A 74 6.48 4.94 5.10
CA ARG A 74 7.35 6.06 5.35
C ARG A 74 7.14 6.56 6.77
N VAL A 75 8.20 6.69 7.55
CA VAL A 75 8.14 7.20 8.91
C VAL A 75 8.38 8.71 8.90
N GLU A 76 7.50 9.44 9.56
CA GLU A 76 7.59 10.88 9.75
C GLU A 76 7.27 11.18 11.21
N GLY A 77 8.31 11.51 11.99
CA GLY A 77 8.16 11.64 13.44
C GLY A 77 7.76 10.31 14.07
N ASP A 78 6.64 10.29 14.76
CA ASP A 78 6.09 9.10 15.43
C ASP A 78 4.94 8.45 14.64
N ILE A 79 4.74 8.86 13.39
CA ILE A 79 3.68 8.35 12.51
C ILE A 79 4.33 7.60 11.34
N ALA A 80 3.81 6.42 11.03
CA ALA A 80 4.18 5.68 9.84
C ALA A 80 3.06 5.76 8.80
N HIS A 81 3.38 6.25 7.61
CA HIS A 81 2.44 6.41 6.51
C HIS A 81 2.55 5.22 5.57
N VAL A 82 1.48 4.42 5.49
CA VAL A 82 1.37 3.30 4.57
C VAL A 82 0.85 3.80 3.22
N GLY A 83 1.44 3.35 2.14
CA GLY A 83 1.00 3.72 0.80
C GLY A 83 1.31 2.66 -0.25
N ARG A 84 0.76 2.86 -1.44
CA ARG A 84 1.02 2.03 -2.62
C ARG A 84 0.77 0.53 -2.39
N LEU A 85 -0.18 0.16 -1.52
CA LEU A 85 -0.56 -1.24 -1.38
C LEU A 85 -1.19 -1.71 -2.67
N SER A 86 -0.55 -2.68 -3.31
CA SER A 86 -0.96 -3.18 -4.63
C SER A 86 -0.90 -4.69 -4.64
N VAL A 87 -1.94 -5.32 -5.21
CA VAL A 87 -1.98 -6.77 -5.44
C VAL A 87 -2.43 -6.99 -6.88
N ALA A 88 -1.73 -7.87 -7.59
CA ALA A 88 -2.08 -8.21 -8.97
C ALA A 88 -3.57 -8.60 -9.07
N PRO A 89 -4.31 -8.09 -10.07
CA PRO A 89 -5.75 -8.32 -10.15
C PRO A 89 -6.19 -9.79 -10.10
N ASP A 90 -5.40 -10.69 -10.69
CA ASP A 90 -5.70 -12.13 -10.66
C ASP A 90 -5.35 -12.81 -9.34
N GLN A 91 -4.73 -12.10 -8.39
CA GLN A 91 -4.34 -12.63 -7.09
C GLN A 91 -5.07 -11.95 -5.92
N GLN A 92 -6.01 -11.08 -6.20
CA GLN A 92 -6.81 -10.42 -5.17
C GLN A 92 -7.80 -11.41 -4.52
N GLY A 93 -8.24 -11.10 -3.29
CA GLY A 93 -9.14 -11.96 -2.55
C GLY A 93 -8.49 -13.19 -1.92
N ARG A 94 -7.16 -13.27 -1.87
CA ARG A 94 -6.39 -14.40 -1.31
C ARG A 94 -5.61 -14.03 -0.05
N GLY A 95 -5.82 -12.83 0.48
CA GLY A 95 -5.17 -12.39 1.71
C GLY A 95 -3.75 -11.81 1.53
N ILE A 96 -3.28 -11.62 0.31
CA ILE A 96 -1.92 -11.09 0.04
C ILE A 96 -1.80 -9.66 0.54
N GLY A 97 -2.80 -8.81 0.29
CA GLY A 97 -2.81 -7.43 0.76
C GLY A 97 -2.69 -7.32 2.27
N GLY A 98 -3.42 -8.14 3.00
CA GLY A 98 -3.34 -8.18 4.47
C GLY A 98 -1.98 -8.64 4.97
N ARG A 99 -1.36 -9.62 4.31
CA ARG A 99 -0.01 -10.09 4.65
C ARG A 99 1.04 -9.01 4.43
N LEU A 100 0.96 -8.29 3.31
CA LEU A 100 1.84 -7.16 3.02
C LEU A 100 1.68 -6.05 4.08
N LEU A 101 0.44 -5.73 4.40
CA LEU A 101 0.13 -4.69 5.38
C LEU A 101 0.72 -5.03 6.75
N ARG A 102 0.50 -6.24 7.25
CA ARG A 102 1.07 -6.68 8.53
C ARG A 102 2.59 -6.70 8.51
N ALA A 103 3.19 -7.16 7.42
CA ALA A 103 4.64 -7.23 7.28
C ALA A 103 5.29 -5.84 7.30
N VAL A 104 4.72 -4.87 6.57
CA VAL A 104 5.29 -3.53 6.50
C VAL A 104 5.10 -2.77 7.83
N GLU A 105 3.99 -2.98 8.52
CA GLU A 105 3.79 -2.44 9.87
C GLU A 105 4.85 -2.96 10.83
N ALA A 106 5.14 -4.25 10.80
CA ALA A 106 6.12 -4.89 11.69
C ALA A 106 7.53 -4.30 11.55
N VAL A 107 7.88 -3.84 10.35
CA VAL A 107 9.21 -3.25 10.10
C VAL A 107 9.45 -2.00 10.96
N VAL A 108 8.43 -1.19 11.21
CA VAL A 108 8.58 0.13 11.86
C VAL A 108 7.83 0.26 13.18
N ALA A 109 7.11 -0.76 13.61
CA ALA A 109 6.24 -0.70 14.80
C ALA A 109 6.98 -0.25 16.07
N ALA A 110 8.27 -0.59 16.21
CA ALA A 110 9.07 -0.21 17.38
C ALA A 110 9.41 1.29 17.42
N ARG A 111 9.18 2.02 16.34
CA ARG A 111 9.61 3.42 16.20
C ARG A 111 8.47 4.42 16.12
N VAL A 112 7.23 3.97 16.09
CA VAL A 112 6.08 4.84 15.84
C VAL A 112 4.97 4.63 16.85
N CYS A 113 4.10 5.62 16.98
CA CYS A 113 2.92 5.57 17.83
C CYS A 113 1.66 5.15 17.09
N ARG A 114 1.62 5.39 15.78
CA ARG A 114 0.48 5.01 14.97
C ARG A 114 0.86 4.85 13.50
N PHE A 115 0.04 4.09 12.82
CA PHE A 115 0.03 3.97 11.36
C PHE A 115 -1.08 4.84 10.80
N ALA A 116 -0.82 5.48 9.68
CA ALA A 116 -1.80 6.30 8.98
C ALA A 116 -1.80 5.92 7.50
N LEU A 117 -2.97 6.01 6.87
CA LEU A 117 -3.11 5.84 5.43
C LEU A 117 -4.36 6.58 4.95
N PHE A 118 -4.46 6.74 3.65
CA PHE A 118 -5.70 7.20 3.03
C PHE A 118 -6.09 6.28 1.88
N THR A 119 -7.37 6.26 1.57
CA THR A 119 -7.93 5.55 0.41
C THR A 119 -9.13 6.32 -0.09
N GLY A 120 -9.58 6.02 -1.30
CA GLY A 120 -10.80 6.64 -1.82
C GLY A 120 -11.98 6.38 -0.90
N ALA A 121 -12.77 7.43 -0.63
CA ALA A 121 -13.88 7.35 0.32
C ALA A 121 -14.97 6.36 -0.11
N ASP A 122 -15.07 6.08 -1.41
CA ASP A 122 -16.06 5.17 -1.98
C ASP A 122 -15.47 3.77 -2.30
N SER A 123 -14.23 3.52 -1.91
CA SER A 123 -13.52 2.26 -2.14
C SER A 123 -13.86 1.25 -1.04
N ALA A 124 -15.06 0.68 -1.10
CA ALA A 124 -15.61 -0.16 -0.03
C ALA A 124 -14.72 -1.38 0.29
N ASP A 125 -14.12 -2.02 -0.73
CA ASP A 125 -13.26 -3.17 -0.52
C ASP A 125 -11.98 -2.80 0.23
N ASN A 126 -11.39 -1.65 -0.11
CA ASN A 126 -10.20 -1.15 0.57
C ASN A 126 -10.52 -0.78 2.02
N LEU A 127 -11.64 -0.08 2.25
CA LEU A 127 -12.08 0.26 3.61
C LEU A 127 -12.27 -0.99 4.46
N ARG A 128 -12.91 -2.03 3.92
CA ARG A 128 -13.08 -3.30 4.63
C ARG A 128 -11.75 -3.96 4.97
N LEU A 129 -10.80 -3.97 4.02
CA LEU A 129 -9.47 -4.52 4.27
C LEU A 129 -8.78 -3.82 5.44
N TYR A 130 -8.72 -2.50 5.40
CA TYR A 130 -8.04 -1.74 6.44
C TYR A 130 -8.75 -1.86 7.80
N GLN A 131 -10.07 -1.81 7.82
CA GLN A 131 -10.84 -1.95 9.06
C GLN A 131 -10.65 -3.33 9.70
N ARG A 132 -10.56 -4.39 8.90
CA ARG A 132 -10.24 -5.74 9.42
C ARG A 132 -8.87 -5.81 10.06
N HIS A 133 -7.94 -4.93 9.65
CA HIS A 133 -6.59 -4.87 10.20
C HIS A 133 -6.42 -3.81 11.29
N GLY A 134 -7.51 -3.29 11.83
CA GLY A 134 -7.50 -2.41 13.00
C GLY A 134 -7.46 -0.92 12.69
N TYR A 135 -7.55 -0.53 11.44
CA TYR A 135 -7.63 0.88 11.06
C TYR A 135 -9.05 1.42 11.25
N ARG A 136 -9.15 2.70 11.62
CA ARG A 136 -10.42 3.40 11.78
C ARG A 136 -10.39 4.68 10.96
N VAL A 137 -11.53 5.04 10.37
CA VAL A 137 -11.67 6.32 9.68
C VAL A 137 -11.66 7.43 10.73
N VAL A 138 -10.72 8.36 10.59
CA VAL A 138 -10.57 9.50 11.50
C VAL A 138 -10.90 10.83 10.84
N GLY A 139 -11.11 10.85 9.55
CA GLY A 139 -11.47 12.07 8.83
C GLY A 139 -11.57 11.82 7.32
N HIS A 140 -11.81 12.91 6.61
CA HIS A 140 -11.89 12.92 5.15
C HIS A 140 -11.12 14.11 4.61
N ASP A 141 -10.69 14.00 3.37
CA ASP A 141 -10.00 15.04 2.64
C ASP A 141 -10.38 14.93 1.17
N SER A 142 -9.87 15.82 0.35
CA SER A 142 -10.00 15.74 -1.10
C SER A 142 -8.61 15.86 -1.73
N ASP A 143 -8.37 15.07 -2.77
CA ASP A 143 -7.13 15.21 -3.52
C ASP A 143 -7.21 16.46 -4.45
N PRO A 144 -6.09 16.86 -5.09
CA PRO A 144 -6.11 18.02 -6.00
C PRO A 144 -7.09 17.92 -7.17
N ASN A 145 -7.50 16.69 -7.53
CA ASN A 145 -8.46 16.46 -8.61
C ASN A 145 -9.90 16.31 -8.13
N GLY A 146 -10.14 16.54 -6.83
CA GLY A 146 -11.48 16.49 -6.25
C GLY A 146 -11.96 15.11 -5.82
N VAL A 147 -11.10 14.09 -5.87
CA VAL A 147 -11.44 12.76 -5.36
C VAL A 147 -11.52 12.81 -3.84
N ARG A 148 -12.65 12.39 -3.28
CA ARG A 148 -12.84 12.36 -1.83
C ARG A 148 -12.07 11.18 -1.24
N LEU A 149 -11.29 11.47 -0.20
CA LEU A 149 -10.45 10.50 0.49
C LEU A 149 -10.94 10.24 1.91
N ALA A 150 -10.87 9.00 2.35
CA ALA A 150 -11.00 8.63 3.75
C ALA A 150 -9.60 8.56 4.36
N LEU A 151 -9.44 9.17 5.53
CA LEU A 151 -8.19 9.14 6.30
C LEU A 151 -8.36 8.11 7.42
N LEU A 152 -7.44 7.15 7.51
CA LEU A 152 -7.52 6.07 8.48
C LEU A 152 -6.27 6.04 9.34
N GLU A 153 -6.44 5.64 10.60
CA GLU A 153 -5.33 5.45 11.54
C GLU A 153 -5.50 4.18 12.35
N LYS A 154 -4.36 3.64 12.78
CA LYS A 154 -4.27 2.48 13.66
C LYS A 154 -3.21 2.76 14.72
N PRO A 155 -3.56 2.72 16.02
CA PRO A 155 -2.56 2.93 17.08
C PRO A 155 -1.63 1.74 17.19
N VAL A 156 -0.39 1.99 17.64
CA VAL A 156 0.55 0.95 18.05
C VAL A 156 0.37 0.76 19.54
N PRO A 157 -0.16 -0.38 20.01
CA PRO A 157 -0.40 -0.60 21.43
C PRO A 157 0.88 -0.49 22.25
N LEU A 158 0.79 0.11 23.43
CA LEU A 158 1.87 0.22 24.43
C LEU A 158 3.06 1.08 24.01
N ARG A 159 2.95 1.89 22.96
CA ARG A 159 4.05 2.79 22.54
C ARG A 159 3.87 4.22 23.03
N CYS A 160 2.68 4.73 22.91
CA CYS A 160 2.34 6.09 23.28
C CYS A 160 0.97 6.09 23.95
#